data_437a5831a9f9960c04f1478d488d099d
#
_entry.id   437a5831a9f9960c04f1478d488d099d
#
_cell.length_a   1.000
_cell.length_b   1.000
_cell.length_c   1.000
_cell.angle_alpha   90.00
_cell.angle_beta   90.00
_cell.angle_gamma   90.00
#
_symmetry.space_group_name_H-M   'P 1'
#
loop_
_entity.id
_entity.type
_entity.pdbx_description
1 polymer ?
#
loop_
_entity_poly.entity_id
_entity_poly.type
_entity_poly.pdbx_seq_one_letter_code
_entity_poly.pdbx_strand_id
1 'polypeptide(L)'
;MSIILFLITFIAVSYVMSRYLYTVALLVPSKMDVVFSPIERGLYKLIGTQLEHMSGKTYLKHFLCFNGLTGALAFLLLLAQQWLWLNPNHNLNQSIALAFNTMASFVTNTNLQHYTGETGLTYFTQMGVITCLMFTSAASGYAVCIAMLRRLTGMTDVIGNFYQDVVRFIIRVLLPLSFIISIFLISQGTPQTLNGNLVVETLSGVKQTIAYGPMASLEAIKHLGTNGGGFLGGNSSTPFENPTYWSNFVEALCMMLIPGSLVLLFGRMLKTKNHIHSHALMIFIAMFTIFIVFLLICLHFESIGNPVLHHLGIDGGNMEGKETRFGIGQSALFTTITTAFTTGSVNSMHDSLTPLGGIVPMVLMMLNAVFGGEGVGLMNMLIYVMLTVFICSLMIGKTPTYLGMKIESQEMKWIALTFLVHPLLILIFSALAFIVPGAKDALTNPQFHGVSQVLYEFSSSSANNGSGFEGLKDNTVFWNVSTTIVMLLARYIPIVLQLMIVSSLVNKKTYQHTQHIQDVPISNVFFSMILIIFIILLSGLTFLPDLMLGPIGEHLLLNP
;
A
#
# COMPACT_ATOMS: atom_id res chain seq x y z
N MET A 1 4.50 25.06 -1.63
CA MET A 1 4.82 24.62 -3.02
C MET A 1 3.52 24.21 -3.70
N SER A 2 3.36 24.51 -4.98
CA SER A 2 2.13 24.13 -5.70
C SER A 2 2.01 22.60 -5.79
N ILE A 3 0.82 22.05 -5.55
CA ILE A 3 0.49 20.64 -5.79
C ILE A 3 0.88 20.23 -7.22
N ILE A 4 0.71 21.12 -8.18
CA ILE A 4 1.09 20.90 -9.58
C ILE A 4 2.59 20.60 -9.71
N LEU A 5 3.45 21.38 -9.05
CA LEU A 5 4.91 21.16 -9.10
C LEU A 5 5.29 19.83 -8.44
N PHE A 6 4.61 19.45 -7.35
CA PHE A 6 4.78 18.14 -6.71
C PHE A 6 4.45 16.99 -7.68
N LEU A 7 3.31 17.06 -8.38
CA LEU A 7 2.89 16.04 -9.33
C LEU A 7 3.82 15.95 -10.56
N ILE A 8 4.32 17.08 -11.06
CA ILE A 8 5.34 17.10 -12.13
C ILE A 8 6.63 16.40 -11.64
N THR A 9 7.07 16.69 -10.42
CA THR A 9 8.24 16.06 -9.81
C THR A 9 8.04 14.55 -9.69
N PHE A 10 6.88 14.10 -9.23
CA PHE A 10 6.53 12.69 -9.16
C PHE A 10 6.67 11.99 -10.52
N ILE A 11 6.08 12.55 -11.59
CA ILE A 11 6.15 11.96 -12.93
C ILE A 11 7.60 11.89 -13.42
N ALA A 12 8.37 12.97 -13.24
CA ALA A 12 9.76 13.05 -13.69
C ALA A 12 10.65 12.03 -12.96
N VAL A 13 10.55 11.96 -11.63
CA VAL A 13 11.37 11.04 -10.82
C VAL A 13 10.96 9.59 -11.05
N SER A 14 9.66 9.29 -11.18
CA SER A 14 9.17 7.95 -11.53
C SER A 14 9.66 7.50 -12.91
N TYR A 15 9.73 8.41 -13.88
CA TYR A 15 10.29 8.09 -15.20
C TYR A 15 11.77 7.71 -15.13
N VAL A 16 12.57 8.44 -14.36
CA VAL A 16 13.99 8.13 -14.14
C VAL A 16 14.14 6.79 -13.40
N MET A 17 13.39 6.62 -12.31
CA MET A 17 13.43 5.42 -11.49
C MET A 17 13.00 4.17 -12.26
N SER A 18 12.03 4.27 -13.17
CA SER A 18 11.62 3.16 -14.03
C SER A 18 12.73 2.62 -14.94
N ARG A 19 13.70 3.48 -15.32
CA ARG A 19 14.91 3.04 -16.07
C ARG A 19 15.82 2.21 -15.19
N TYR A 20 16.03 2.66 -13.96
CA TYR A 20 16.86 1.94 -13.02
C TYR A 20 16.22 0.59 -12.63
N LEU A 21 14.93 0.58 -12.32
CA LEU A 21 14.19 -0.64 -12.03
C LEU A 21 14.23 -1.65 -13.19
N TYR A 22 14.26 -1.18 -14.43
CA TYR A 22 14.42 -2.05 -15.61
C TYR A 22 15.75 -2.82 -15.56
N THR A 23 16.84 -2.17 -15.18
CA THR A 23 18.15 -2.85 -15.07
C THR A 23 18.19 -3.85 -13.91
N VAL A 24 17.52 -3.52 -12.79
CA VAL A 24 17.41 -4.40 -11.62
C VAL A 24 16.54 -5.61 -11.93
N ALA A 25 15.36 -5.40 -12.54
CA ALA A 25 14.37 -6.42 -12.83
C ALA A 25 14.83 -7.45 -13.87
N LEU A 26 15.54 -7.00 -14.93
CA LEU A 26 15.97 -7.87 -16.03
C LEU A 26 17.44 -8.30 -15.93
N LEU A 27 18.07 -8.10 -14.80
CA LEU A 27 19.46 -8.50 -14.53
C LEU A 27 20.45 -7.91 -15.56
N VAL A 28 20.15 -6.71 -16.09
CA VAL A 28 21.03 -6.06 -17.07
C VAL A 28 22.31 -5.62 -16.37
N PRO A 29 23.51 -5.95 -16.91
CA PRO A 29 24.77 -5.52 -16.32
C PRO A 29 24.86 -4.00 -16.19
N SER A 30 25.34 -3.53 -15.05
CA SER A 30 25.48 -2.11 -14.74
C SER A 30 26.81 -1.81 -14.02
N LYS A 31 27.26 -0.55 -14.06
CA LYS A 31 28.47 -0.13 -13.31
C LYS A 31 28.31 -0.33 -11.80
N MET A 32 27.08 -0.36 -11.29
CA MET A 32 26.77 -0.61 -9.88
C MET A 32 27.05 -2.06 -9.44
N ASP A 33 27.23 -2.98 -10.39
CA ASP A 33 27.50 -4.40 -10.07
C ASP A 33 28.82 -4.58 -9.31
N VAL A 34 29.80 -3.68 -9.51
CA VAL A 34 31.06 -3.71 -8.79
C VAL A 34 30.86 -3.61 -7.27
N VAL A 35 29.88 -2.79 -6.85
CA VAL A 35 29.60 -2.54 -5.43
C VAL A 35 28.61 -3.58 -4.88
N PHE A 36 27.52 -3.84 -5.59
CA PHE A 36 26.41 -4.63 -5.06
C PHE A 36 26.56 -6.15 -5.26
N SER A 37 27.18 -6.62 -6.35
CA SER A 37 27.27 -8.05 -6.62
C SER A 37 28.09 -8.86 -5.60
N PRO A 38 29.15 -8.34 -4.94
CA PRO A 38 29.80 -9.06 -3.86
C PRO A 38 28.88 -9.29 -2.65
N ILE A 39 28.09 -8.28 -2.28
CA ILE A 39 27.12 -8.33 -1.15
C ILE A 39 26.03 -9.35 -1.49
N GLU A 40 25.44 -9.25 -2.69
CA GLU A 40 24.41 -10.19 -3.16
C GLU A 40 24.91 -11.64 -3.14
N ARG A 41 26.10 -11.91 -3.64
CA ARG A 41 26.70 -13.26 -3.62
C ARG A 41 26.90 -13.79 -2.22
N GLY A 42 27.32 -12.92 -1.29
CA GLY A 42 27.44 -13.28 0.14
C GLY A 42 26.09 -13.70 0.74
N LEU A 43 25.03 -12.94 0.46
CA LEU A 43 23.67 -13.24 0.92
C LEU A 43 23.10 -14.50 0.26
N TYR A 44 23.28 -14.71 -1.05
CA TYR A 44 22.83 -15.95 -1.71
C TYR A 44 23.51 -17.18 -1.12
N LYS A 45 24.80 -17.08 -0.79
CA LYS A 45 25.52 -18.17 -0.12
C LYS A 45 24.98 -18.43 1.30
N LEU A 46 24.67 -17.37 2.04
CA LEU A 46 24.10 -17.47 3.40
C LEU A 46 22.71 -18.10 3.39
N ILE A 47 21.86 -17.72 2.42
CA ILE A 47 20.50 -18.27 2.25
C ILE A 47 20.56 -19.70 1.70
N GLY A 48 21.67 -20.12 1.11
CA GLY A 48 21.82 -21.43 0.46
C GLY A 48 21.03 -21.57 -0.84
N THR A 49 20.70 -20.45 -1.52
CA THR A 49 19.93 -20.48 -2.76
C THR A 49 20.83 -20.70 -3.96
N GLN A 50 20.43 -21.63 -4.82
CA GLN A 50 20.98 -21.77 -6.16
C GLN A 50 20.23 -20.78 -7.06
N LEU A 51 20.97 -20.02 -7.89
CA LEU A 51 20.39 -18.99 -8.77
C LEU A 51 19.75 -19.61 -10.03
N GLU A 52 19.15 -20.79 -9.88
CA GLU A 52 18.39 -21.44 -10.93
C GLU A 52 16.99 -20.82 -11.06
N HIS A 53 16.48 -20.88 -12.28
CA HIS A 53 15.11 -20.43 -12.55
C HIS A 53 14.10 -21.38 -11.92
N MET A 54 13.14 -20.80 -11.22
CA MET A 54 12.08 -21.54 -10.54
C MET A 54 10.88 -21.77 -11.45
N SER A 55 10.17 -22.87 -11.26
CA SER A 55 8.81 -23.02 -11.80
C SER A 55 7.85 -22.10 -11.06
N GLY A 56 6.68 -21.78 -11.64
CA GLY A 56 5.67 -20.93 -10.96
C GLY A 56 5.24 -21.50 -9.60
N LYS A 57 5.09 -22.81 -9.49
CA LYS A 57 4.75 -23.49 -8.21
C LYS A 57 5.89 -23.37 -7.19
N THR A 58 7.13 -23.54 -7.64
CA THR A 58 8.31 -23.43 -6.77
C THR A 58 8.48 -21.99 -6.29
N TYR A 59 8.34 -21.00 -7.17
CA TYR A 59 8.41 -19.57 -6.83
C TYR A 59 7.37 -19.22 -5.77
N LEU A 60 6.11 -19.64 -5.97
CA LEU A 60 5.03 -19.44 -5.01
C LEU A 60 5.30 -20.11 -3.66
N LYS A 61 5.81 -21.35 -3.66
CA LYS A 61 6.20 -22.06 -2.43
C LYS A 61 7.25 -21.26 -1.65
N HIS A 62 8.30 -20.79 -2.32
CA HIS A 62 9.36 -20.01 -1.66
C HIS A 62 8.84 -18.67 -1.15
N PHE A 63 7.96 -17.97 -1.90
CA PHE A 63 7.29 -16.77 -1.44
C PHE A 63 6.49 -17.00 -0.14
N LEU A 64 5.64 -18.03 -0.10
CA LEU A 64 4.83 -18.35 1.09
C LEU A 64 5.69 -18.80 2.28
N CYS A 65 6.69 -19.66 2.05
CA CYS A 65 7.60 -20.10 3.09
C CYS A 65 8.42 -18.93 3.68
N PHE A 66 8.91 -18.02 2.85
CA PHE A 66 9.67 -16.87 3.29
C PHE A 66 8.83 -15.96 4.20
N ASN A 67 7.63 -15.59 3.76
CA ASN A 67 6.73 -14.76 4.57
C ASN A 67 6.27 -15.49 5.84
N GLY A 68 6.00 -16.80 5.78
CA GLY A 68 5.64 -17.59 6.94
C GLY A 68 6.77 -17.69 7.99
N LEU A 69 8.01 -17.88 7.55
CA LEU A 69 9.16 -17.96 8.45
C LEU A 69 9.49 -16.59 9.08
N THR A 70 9.51 -15.53 8.29
CA THR A 70 9.75 -14.17 8.80
C THR A 70 8.64 -13.74 9.76
N GLY A 71 7.39 -14.10 9.46
CA GLY A 71 6.25 -13.86 10.34
C GLY A 71 6.35 -14.64 11.65
N ALA A 72 6.64 -15.93 11.60
CA ALA A 72 6.80 -16.75 12.81
C ALA A 72 7.91 -16.21 13.72
N LEU A 73 9.05 -15.82 13.15
CA LEU A 73 10.14 -15.20 13.90
C LEU A 73 9.71 -13.88 14.54
N ALA A 74 9.05 -13.01 13.78
CA ALA A 74 8.54 -11.74 14.28
C ALA A 74 7.54 -11.92 15.43
N PHE A 75 6.60 -12.86 15.30
CA PHE A 75 5.65 -13.18 16.35
C PHE A 75 6.32 -13.59 17.65
N LEU A 76 7.32 -14.49 17.58
CA LEU A 76 8.07 -14.92 18.77
C LEU A 76 8.85 -13.76 19.40
N LEU A 77 9.46 -12.89 18.60
CA LEU A 77 10.20 -11.73 19.12
C LEU A 77 9.28 -10.69 19.77
N LEU A 78 8.07 -10.47 19.24
CA LEU A 78 7.07 -9.59 19.85
C LEU A 78 6.58 -10.10 21.20
N LEU A 79 6.42 -11.42 21.36
CA LEU A 79 6.05 -12.05 22.64
C LEU A 79 7.19 -12.03 23.67
N ALA A 80 8.45 -11.84 23.24
CA ALA A 80 9.63 -11.86 24.07
C ALA A 80 10.33 -10.50 24.22
N GLN A 81 9.77 -9.43 23.68
CA GLN A 81 10.47 -8.16 23.49
C GLN A 81 10.98 -7.50 24.78
N GLN A 82 10.28 -7.67 25.92
CA GLN A 82 10.70 -7.05 27.17
C GLN A 82 12.04 -7.60 27.70
N TRP A 83 12.41 -8.82 27.32
CA TRP A 83 13.66 -9.49 27.73
C TRP A 83 14.81 -9.28 26.74
N LEU A 84 14.54 -8.63 25.60
CA LEU A 84 15.55 -8.34 24.60
C LEU A 84 16.31 -7.05 24.94
N TRP A 85 17.51 -6.91 24.40
CA TRP A 85 18.30 -5.70 24.56
C TRP A 85 17.62 -4.48 23.86
N LEU A 86 18.15 -3.28 24.08
CA LEU A 86 17.58 -2.04 23.53
C LEU A 86 16.13 -1.78 23.95
N ASN A 87 15.84 -1.97 25.25
CA ASN A 87 14.58 -1.60 25.88
C ASN A 87 14.80 -0.54 26.99
N PRO A 88 15.26 0.69 26.65
CA PRO A 88 15.54 1.71 27.65
C PRO A 88 14.28 2.25 28.35
N ASN A 89 13.11 2.10 27.74
CA ASN A 89 11.84 2.57 28.26
C ASN A 89 11.07 1.50 29.07
N HIS A 90 11.64 0.30 29.23
CA HIS A 90 11.02 -0.84 29.94
C HIS A 90 9.64 -1.25 29.39
N ASN A 91 9.46 -1.18 28.07
CA ASN A 91 8.23 -1.59 27.42
C ASN A 91 8.00 -3.09 27.59
N LEU A 92 6.74 -3.48 27.83
CA LEU A 92 6.33 -4.85 28.12
C LEU A 92 6.14 -5.68 26.83
N ASN A 93 5.96 -6.99 27.01
CA ASN A 93 5.58 -7.89 25.93
C ASN A 93 4.19 -7.54 25.37
N GLN A 94 3.98 -7.76 24.09
CA GLN A 94 2.63 -7.71 23.52
C GLN A 94 1.78 -8.91 23.99
N SER A 95 0.46 -8.73 24.06
CA SER A 95 -0.48 -9.84 24.23
C SER A 95 -0.44 -10.76 22.99
N ILE A 96 -0.85 -12.03 23.15
CA ILE A 96 -0.85 -13.00 22.04
C ILE A 96 -1.68 -12.49 20.84
N ALA A 97 -2.86 -11.93 21.10
CA ALA A 97 -3.74 -11.43 20.05
C ALA A 97 -3.12 -10.22 19.32
N LEU A 98 -2.53 -9.27 20.06
CA LEU A 98 -1.87 -8.11 19.51
C LEU A 98 -0.59 -8.48 18.74
N ALA A 99 0.24 -9.37 19.29
CA ALA A 99 1.45 -9.85 18.62
C ALA A 99 1.11 -10.58 17.30
N PHE A 100 0.02 -11.35 17.28
CA PHE A 100 -0.47 -12.01 16.08
C PHE A 100 -0.94 -10.99 15.02
N ASN A 101 -1.65 -9.94 15.45
CA ASN A 101 -2.06 -8.85 14.58
C ASN A 101 -0.83 -8.09 14.04
N THR A 102 0.06 -7.67 14.91
CA THR A 102 1.28 -6.93 14.53
C THR A 102 2.13 -7.74 13.52
N MET A 103 2.35 -9.01 13.79
CA MET A 103 3.08 -9.90 12.87
C MET A 103 2.41 -9.94 11.49
N ALA A 104 1.13 -10.24 11.43
CA ALA A 104 0.40 -10.33 10.16
C ALA A 104 0.40 -9.00 9.42
N SER A 105 0.18 -7.91 10.12
CA SER A 105 0.18 -6.56 9.58
C SER A 105 1.50 -6.22 8.88
N PHE A 106 2.64 -6.47 9.51
CA PHE A 106 3.94 -6.12 8.92
C PHE A 106 4.43 -7.12 7.87
N VAL A 107 4.08 -8.41 7.98
CA VAL A 107 4.41 -9.41 6.95
C VAL A 107 3.62 -9.19 5.66
N THR A 108 2.37 -8.72 5.77
CA THR A 108 1.52 -8.43 4.61
C THR A 108 1.73 -7.05 4.01
N ASN A 109 2.65 -6.25 4.53
CA ASN A 109 2.88 -4.85 4.13
C ASN A 109 1.69 -3.93 4.42
N THR A 110 0.87 -4.28 5.39
CA THR A 110 -0.29 -3.46 5.81
C THR A 110 0.14 -2.38 6.79
N ASN A 111 0.88 -2.78 7.82
CA ASN A 111 1.39 -1.94 8.90
C ASN A 111 0.29 -1.22 9.72
N LEU A 112 -0.91 -1.79 9.78
CA LEU A 112 -1.97 -1.42 10.71
C LEU A 112 -1.48 -1.66 12.14
N GLN A 113 -1.68 -0.71 13.03
CA GLN A 113 -1.13 -0.72 14.38
C GLN A 113 -2.25 -0.52 15.42
N HIS A 114 -2.64 -1.58 16.11
CA HIS A 114 -3.57 -1.52 17.25
C HIS A 114 -2.83 -1.19 18.57
N TYR A 115 -1.73 -0.46 18.48
CA TYR A 115 -0.88 -0.01 19.59
C TYR A 115 -0.17 1.29 19.22
N THR A 116 0.29 2.04 20.21
CA THR A 116 1.20 3.16 20.02
C THR A 116 2.64 2.65 20.08
N GLY A 117 3.46 2.97 19.07
CA GLY A 117 4.78 2.36 18.94
C GLY A 117 5.73 2.74 20.06
N GLU A 118 5.67 3.99 20.56
CA GLU A 118 6.50 4.52 21.63
C GLU A 118 6.32 3.83 22.99
N THR A 119 5.12 3.27 23.25
CA THR A 119 4.83 2.56 24.51
C THR A 119 4.63 1.06 24.31
N GLY A 120 4.30 0.63 23.11
CA GLY A 120 3.95 -0.76 22.78
C GLY A 120 5.14 -1.60 22.30
N LEU A 121 6.24 -0.97 21.81
CA LEU A 121 7.38 -1.66 21.23
C LEU A 121 8.71 -1.18 21.83
N THR A 122 9.65 -2.13 21.98
CA THR A 122 11.04 -1.81 22.33
C THR A 122 11.80 -1.29 21.12
N TYR A 123 12.92 -0.59 21.30
CA TYR A 123 13.76 -0.14 20.18
C TYR A 123 14.33 -1.32 19.38
N PHE A 124 14.67 -2.43 20.07
CA PHE A 124 15.05 -3.65 19.34
C PHE A 124 13.96 -4.11 18.40
N THR A 125 12.71 -4.14 18.87
CA THR A 125 11.58 -4.57 18.05
C THR A 125 11.31 -3.59 16.91
N GLN A 126 11.34 -2.28 17.16
CA GLN A 126 11.17 -1.24 16.12
C GLN A 126 12.21 -1.37 15.01
N MET A 127 13.50 -1.54 15.37
CA MET A 127 14.59 -1.62 14.40
C MET A 127 14.76 -3.01 13.79
N GLY A 128 14.81 -4.03 14.64
CA GLY A 128 15.19 -5.39 14.26
C GLY A 128 14.02 -6.24 13.74
N VAL A 129 12.78 -5.94 14.14
CA VAL A 129 11.61 -6.67 13.68
C VAL A 129 10.82 -5.83 12.68
N ILE A 130 10.29 -4.71 13.13
CA ILE A 130 9.38 -3.88 12.32
C ILE A 130 10.08 -3.35 11.07
N THR A 131 11.22 -2.65 11.23
CA THR A 131 11.97 -2.11 10.08
C THR A 131 12.44 -3.22 9.13
N CYS A 132 12.89 -4.38 9.64
CA CYS A 132 13.27 -5.51 8.78
C CYS A 132 12.07 -6.07 8.01
N LEU A 133 10.90 -6.17 8.64
CA LEU A 133 9.68 -6.61 7.96
C LEU A 133 9.23 -5.61 6.89
N MET A 134 9.39 -4.30 7.13
CA MET A 134 9.12 -3.27 6.11
C MET A 134 9.96 -3.49 4.85
N PHE A 135 11.26 -3.79 4.98
CA PHE A 135 12.11 -4.13 3.83
C PHE A 135 11.69 -5.43 3.15
N THR A 136 11.42 -6.47 3.91
CA THR A 136 11.16 -7.81 3.36
C THR A 136 9.76 -7.95 2.76
N SER A 137 8.73 -7.33 3.35
CA SER A 137 7.36 -7.34 2.83
C SER A 137 7.23 -6.53 1.54
N ALA A 138 7.84 -5.34 1.48
CA ALA A 138 7.93 -4.53 0.28
C ALA A 138 8.65 -5.28 -0.85
N ALA A 139 9.82 -5.87 -0.55
CA ALA A 139 10.58 -6.62 -1.54
C ALA A 139 9.87 -7.89 -2.02
N SER A 140 9.09 -8.56 -1.16
CA SER A 140 8.30 -9.73 -1.58
C SER A 140 7.15 -9.33 -2.51
N GLY A 141 6.51 -8.18 -2.28
CA GLY A 141 5.50 -7.62 -3.18
C GLY A 141 6.07 -7.27 -4.56
N TYR A 142 7.23 -6.59 -4.57
CA TYR A 142 7.96 -6.32 -5.80
C TYR A 142 8.34 -7.60 -6.55
N ALA A 143 8.87 -8.61 -5.87
CA ALA A 143 9.33 -9.85 -6.47
C ALA A 143 8.21 -10.58 -7.23
N VAL A 144 7.01 -10.73 -6.62
CA VAL A 144 5.86 -11.37 -7.30
C VAL A 144 5.36 -10.55 -8.49
N CYS A 145 5.40 -9.21 -8.39
CA CYS A 145 5.04 -8.33 -9.49
C CYS A 145 6.00 -8.51 -10.68
N ILE A 146 7.31 -8.47 -10.45
CA ILE A 146 8.30 -8.63 -11.52
C ILE A 146 8.22 -10.02 -12.16
N ALA A 147 8.00 -11.06 -11.36
CA ALA A 147 7.76 -12.41 -11.85
C ALA A 147 6.55 -12.46 -12.81
N MET A 148 5.45 -11.81 -12.43
CA MET A 148 4.25 -11.67 -13.28
C MET A 148 4.55 -10.88 -14.55
N LEU A 149 5.21 -9.71 -14.46
CA LEU A 149 5.51 -8.84 -15.60
C LEU A 149 6.45 -9.51 -16.60
N ARG A 150 7.50 -10.20 -16.14
CA ARG A 150 8.43 -10.93 -17.02
C ARG A 150 7.68 -11.92 -17.91
N ARG A 151 6.76 -12.68 -17.32
CA ARG A 151 5.97 -13.68 -18.03
C ARG A 151 4.93 -13.06 -18.97
N LEU A 152 4.16 -12.06 -18.51
CA LEU A 152 3.14 -11.39 -19.33
C LEU A 152 3.74 -10.69 -20.56
N THR A 153 4.91 -10.07 -20.41
CA THR A 153 5.56 -9.36 -21.51
C THR A 153 6.32 -10.29 -22.46
N GLY A 154 6.56 -11.53 -22.04
CA GLY A 154 7.37 -12.48 -22.82
C GLY A 154 8.84 -12.07 -22.97
N MET A 155 9.34 -11.23 -22.04
CA MET A 155 10.75 -10.83 -22.00
C MET A 155 11.67 -12.00 -21.65
N THR A 156 11.16 -12.93 -20.85
CA THR A 156 11.84 -14.18 -20.49
C THR A 156 10.86 -15.34 -20.49
N ASP A 157 11.32 -16.52 -20.91
CA ASP A 157 10.52 -17.76 -20.85
C ASP A 157 10.39 -18.31 -19.43
N VAL A 158 11.06 -17.68 -18.47
CA VAL A 158 11.16 -18.11 -17.09
C VAL A 158 10.63 -17.05 -16.12
N ILE A 159 10.10 -17.50 -14.99
CA ILE A 159 9.54 -16.62 -13.97
C ILE A 159 10.62 -15.86 -13.17
N GLY A 160 11.83 -16.45 -13.07
CA GLY A 160 12.95 -15.94 -12.28
C GLY A 160 13.22 -16.77 -11.02
N ASN A 161 13.91 -16.16 -10.06
CA ASN A 161 14.18 -16.75 -8.74
C ASN A 161 13.74 -15.77 -7.65
N PHE A 162 12.88 -16.23 -6.75
CA PHE A 162 12.28 -15.39 -5.71
C PHE A 162 13.32 -14.70 -4.81
N TYR A 163 14.28 -15.45 -4.29
CA TYR A 163 15.30 -14.89 -3.41
C TYR A 163 16.22 -13.90 -4.14
N GLN A 164 16.51 -14.16 -5.42
CA GLN A 164 17.28 -13.24 -6.23
C GLN A 164 16.53 -11.91 -6.41
N ASP A 165 15.24 -11.95 -6.68
CA ASP A 165 14.43 -10.76 -6.87
C ASP A 165 14.32 -9.95 -5.57
N VAL A 166 14.08 -10.61 -4.43
CA VAL A 166 14.01 -9.97 -3.10
C VAL A 166 15.34 -9.34 -2.71
N VAL A 167 16.44 -10.10 -2.76
CA VAL A 167 17.77 -9.62 -2.34
C VAL A 167 18.23 -8.45 -3.20
N ARG A 168 18.07 -8.55 -4.54
CA ARG A 168 18.45 -7.47 -5.45
C ARG A 168 17.65 -6.20 -5.21
N PHE A 169 16.36 -6.32 -4.97
CA PHE A 169 15.53 -5.15 -4.71
C PHE A 169 15.88 -4.47 -3.39
N ILE A 170 16.09 -5.24 -2.32
CA ILE A 170 16.55 -4.70 -1.04
C ILE A 170 17.90 -4.00 -1.19
N ILE A 171 18.91 -4.69 -1.73
CA ILE A 171 20.30 -4.21 -1.74
C ILE A 171 20.52 -3.09 -2.75
N ARG A 172 19.84 -3.12 -3.90
CA ARG A 172 20.04 -2.13 -4.96
C ARG A 172 19.10 -0.95 -4.91
N VAL A 173 17.91 -1.11 -4.35
CA VAL A 173 16.87 -0.09 -4.39
C VAL A 173 16.50 0.39 -2.98
N LEU A 174 15.93 -0.47 -2.17
CA LEU A 174 15.37 -0.03 -0.88
C LEU A 174 16.44 0.47 0.09
N LEU A 175 17.50 -0.29 0.29
CA LEU A 175 18.52 0.05 1.29
C LEU A 175 19.29 1.35 0.94
N PRO A 176 19.82 1.55 -0.28
CA PRO A 176 20.52 2.78 -0.61
C PRO A 176 19.63 4.01 -0.56
N LEU A 177 18.40 3.91 -1.06
CA LEU A 177 17.46 5.04 -1.04
C LEU A 177 17.00 5.35 0.39
N SER A 178 16.66 4.33 1.20
CA SER A 178 16.30 4.54 2.61
C SER A 178 17.44 5.18 3.40
N PHE A 179 18.68 4.81 3.13
CA PHE A 179 19.85 5.42 3.79
C PHE A 179 19.95 6.91 3.46
N ILE A 180 19.82 7.29 2.19
CA ILE A 180 19.86 8.70 1.76
C ILE A 180 18.70 9.48 2.39
N ILE A 181 17.48 8.90 2.36
CA ILE A 181 16.27 9.53 2.92
C ILE A 181 16.41 9.67 4.43
N SER A 182 16.97 8.68 5.16
CA SER A 182 17.21 8.78 6.60
C SER A 182 18.12 9.95 6.95
N ILE A 183 19.23 10.12 6.21
CA ILE A 183 20.15 11.26 6.42
C ILE A 183 19.43 12.58 6.18
N PHE A 184 18.59 12.64 5.14
CA PHE A 184 17.79 13.82 4.85
C PHE A 184 16.81 14.12 6.00
N LEU A 185 16.05 13.11 6.49
CA LEU A 185 15.10 13.28 7.59
C LEU A 185 15.79 13.71 8.87
N ILE A 186 16.97 13.16 9.21
CA ILE A 186 17.80 13.61 10.34
C ILE A 186 18.16 15.11 10.18
N SER A 187 18.53 15.54 8.97
CA SER A 187 18.83 16.94 8.70
C SER A 187 17.62 17.87 8.85
N GLN A 188 16.41 17.34 8.73
CA GLN A 188 15.16 18.06 8.95
C GLN A 188 14.74 18.10 10.43
N GLY A 189 15.36 17.28 11.30
CA GLY A 189 15.08 17.24 12.73
C GLY A 189 14.41 15.96 13.23
N THR A 190 14.20 14.95 12.37
CA THR A 190 13.69 13.65 12.80
C THR A 190 14.73 12.94 13.69
N PRO A 191 14.36 12.49 14.90
CA PRO A 191 15.30 11.86 15.83
C PRO A 191 15.86 10.52 15.30
N GLN A 192 17.13 10.29 15.60
CA GLN A 192 17.78 8.99 15.38
C GLN A 192 18.72 8.71 16.56
N THR A 193 18.19 8.15 17.63
CA THR A 193 18.93 7.89 18.86
C THR A 193 18.52 6.58 19.50
N LEU A 194 19.42 6.00 20.31
CA LEU A 194 19.12 4.82 21.13
C LEU A 194 18.92 5.18 22.62
N ASN A 195 19.00 6.48 22.95
CA ASN A 195 18.67 6.95 24.30
C ASN A 195 17.16 6.81 24.53
N GLY A 196 16.77 6.48 25.75
CA GLY A 196 15.37 6.39 26.14
C GLY A 196 14.64 7.73 26.06
N ASN A 197 13.37 7.69 26.43
CA ASN A 197 12.52 8.87 26.47
C ASN A 197 13.14 9.99 27.32
N LEU A 198 12.99 11.23 26.86
CA LEU A 198 13.50 12.41 27.57
C LEU A 198 12.43 12.90 28.55
N VAL A 199 12.80 13.01 29.83
CA VAL A 199 11.93 13.62 30.84
C VAL A 199 12.36 15.08 31.03
N VAL A 200 11.46 16.01 30.74
CA VAL A 200 11.65 17.45 30.89
C VAL A 200 10.67 18.01 31.91
N GLU A 201 11.08 19.07 32.61
CA GLU A 201 10.18 19.82 33.47
C GLU A 201 9.65 21.03 32.71
N THR A 202 8.33 21.15 32.70
CA THR A 202 7.63 22.27 32.03
C THR A 202 7.76 23.55 32.87
N LEU A 203 7.46 24.70 32.29
CA LEU A 203 7.43 25.99 32.99
C LEU A 203 6.49 26.00 34.19
N SER A 204 5.49 25.12 34.22
CA SER A 204 4.57 24.94 35.36
C SER A 204 5.07 23.95 36.41
N GLY A 205 6.29 23.41 36.30
CA GLY A 205 6.87 22.43 37.22
C GLY A 205 6.35 20.99 37.03
N VAL A 206 5.56 20.74 36.00
CA VAL A 206 5.07 19.38 35.69
C VAL A 206 6.08 18.63 34.85
N LYS A 207 6.37 17.37 35.20
CA LYS A 207 7.23 16.50 34.41
C LYS A 207 6.49 16.00 33.16
N GLN A 208 7.11 16.19 32.00
CA GLN A 208 6.62 15.70 30.72
C GLN A 208 7.62 14.71 30.14
N THR A 209 7.13 13.55 29.72
CA THR A 209 7.93 12.55 29.01
C THR A 209 7.79 12.75 27.51
N ILE A 210 8.90 13.00 26.84
CA ILE A 210 8.99 13.14 25.39
C ILE A 210 9.53 11.83 24.83
N ALA A 211 8.75 11.19 23.95
CA ALA A 211 9.18 9.98 23.26
C ALA A 211 10.31 10.29 22.27
N TYR A 212 11.39 9.54 22.39
CA TYR A 212 12.56 9.62 21.53
C TYR A 212 12.94 8.22 21.06
N GLY A 213 13.68 8.11 19.96
CA GLY A 213 14.11 6.81 19.48
C GLY A 213 14.73 6.82 18.08
N PRO A 214 14.97 5.66 17.48
CA PRO A 214 15.55 5.51 16.15
C PRO A 214 14.48 5.69 15.05
N MET A 215 13.91 6.90 14.95
CA MET A 215 12.77 7.20 14.09
C MET A 215 13.15 7.34 12.60
N ALA A 216 14.20 8.12 12.28
CA ALA A 216 14.48 8.49 10.89
C ALA A 216 14.76 7.31 9.97
N SER A 217 15.38 6.23 10.46
CA SER A 217 15.62 5.01 9.68
C SER A 217 14.33 4.23 9.41
N LEU A 218 13.40 4.21 10.35
CA LEU A 218 12.08 3.60 10.18
C LEU A 218 11.25 4.42 9.20
N GLU A 219 11.19 5.75 9.38
CA GLU A 219 10.45 6.67 8.52
C GLU A 219 10.87 6.58 7.06
N ALA A 220 12.16 6.43 6.79
CA ALA A 220 12.66 6.33 5.43
C ALA A 220 12.11 5.10 4.69
N ILE A 221 12.16 3.92 5.28
CA ILE A 221 11.63 2.70 4.66
C ILE A 221 10.11 2.65 4.71
N LYS A 222 9.48 3.18 5.76
CA LYS A 222 8.04 3.30 5.90
C LYS A 222 7.39 3.90 4.65
N HIS A 223 7.92 5.00 4.17
CA HIS A 223 7.39 5.68 3.00
C HIS A 223 7.87 5.07 1.69
N LEU A 224 9.17 4.73 1.60
CA LEU A 224 9.73 4.15 0.37
C LEU A 224 9.17 2.76 0.06
N GLY A 225 8.95 1.94 1.09
CA GLY A 225 8.39 0.59 0.98
C GLY A 225 6.87 0.54 0.93
N THR A 226 6.18 1.69 0.86
CA THR A 226 4.72 1.80 0.98
C THR A 226 4.17 0.99 2.15
N ASN A 227 4.78 1.15 3.33
CA ASN A 227 4.46 0.41 4.55
C ASN A 227 3.43 1.14 5.43
N GLY A 228 3.79 2.29 6.03
CA GLY A 228 2.88 3.18 6.71
C GLY A 228 2.89 3.17 8.24
N GLY A 229 3.36 2.10 8.89
CA GLY A 229 3.40 2.03 10.35
C GLY A 229 4.41 3.00 10.96
N GLY A 230 3.97 3.88 11.88
CA GLY A 230 4.81 4.87 12.53
C GLY A 230 5.62 4.32 13.70
N PHE A 231 6.67 5.03 14.06
CA PHE A 231 7.38 4.85 15.33
C PHE A 231 6.50 5.34 16.49
N LEU A 232 5.82 6.48 16.30
CA LEU A 232 4.87 7.09 17.22
C LEU A 232 3.43 6.72 16.83
N GLY A 233 2.53 6.68 17.80
CA GLY A 233 1.11 6.40 17.56
C GLY A 233 0.43 7.43 16.65
N GLY A 234 0.84 8.70 16.72
CA GLY A 234 0.34 9.75 15.83
C GLY A 234 0.96 9.74 14.43
N ASN A 235 1.89 8.85 14.13
CA ASN A 235 2.52 8.67 12.84
C ASN A 235 3.12 10.00 12.30
N SER A 236 3.15 10.22 10.98
CA SER A 236 3.70 11.43 10.35
C SER A 236 2.87 12.71 10.60
N SER A 237 1.82 12.67 11.43
CA SER A 237 1.19 13.88 11.96
C SER A 237 2.03 14.50 13.09
N THR A 238 2.92 13.71 13.72
CA THR A 238 3.77 14.20 14.81
C THR A 238 4.94 15.03 14.28
N PRO A 239 5.34 16.09 15.03
CA PRO A 239 6.49 16.91 14.65
C PRO A 239 7.82 16.15 14.63
N PHE A 240 7.93 15.03 15.32
CA PHE A 240 9.16 14.23 15.38
C PHE A 240 9.33 13.32 14.16
N GLU A 241 8.27 12.72 13.65
CA GLU A 241 8.36 11.91 12.43
C GLU A 241 8.42 12.76 11.18
N ASN A 242 7.62 13.84 11.13
CA ASN A 242 7.51 14.73 9.97
C ASN A 242 7.65 16.20 10.38
N PRO A 243 8.89 16.67 10.69
CA PRO A 243 9.13 17.98 11.33
C PRO A 243 8.87 19.18 10.44
N THR A 244 9.10 19.08 9.13
CA THR A 244 9.12 20.24 8.23
C THR A 244 8.23 20.03 7.01
N TYR A 245 7.99 21.10 6.27
CA TYR A 245 7.36 21.02 4.96
C TYR A 245 8.15 20.15 3.96
N TRP A 246 9.48 20.17 4.05
CA TRP A 246 10.36 19.39 3.18
C TRP A 246 10.35 17.89 3.54
N SER A 247 10.26 17.55 4.83
CA SER A 247 10.05 16.14 5.23
C SER A 247 8.72 15.63 4.67
N ASN A 248 7.62 16.38 4.84
CA ASN A 248 6.32 16.02 4.29
C ASN A 248 6.34 15.83 2.76
N PHE A 249 7.07 16.68 2.06
CA PHE A 249 7.23 16.57 0.61
C PHE A 249 7.97 15.29 0.21
N VAL A 250 9.08 14.99 0.87
CA VAL A 250 9.89 13.80 0.56
C VAL A 250 9.15 12.52 0.95
N GLU A 251 8.48 12.48 2.10
CA GLU A 251 7.64 11.36 2.53
C GLU A 251 6.54 11.05 1.51
N ALA A 252 5.78 12.08 1.11
CA ALA A 252 4.74 11.94 0.09
C ALA A 252 5.30 11.46 -1.26
N LEU A 253 6.47 11.97 -1.68
CA LEU A 253 7.11 11.55 -2.93
C LEU A 253 7.60 10.11 -2.86
N CYS A 254 8.14 9.67 -1.73
CA CYS A 254 8.61 8.30 -1.52
C CYS A 254 7.48 7.27 -1.64
N MET A 255 6.30 7.56 -1.08
CA MET A 255 5.12 6.70 -1.23
C MET A 255 4.72 6.46 -2.68
N MET A 256 4.89 7.47 -3.53
CA MET A 256 4.48 7.41 -4.94
C MET A 256 5.55 6.83 -5.86
N LEU A 257 6.84 6.92 -5.48
CA LEU A 257 8.00 6.71 -6.35
C LEU A 257 8.04 5.32 -6.99
N ILE A 258 8.04 4.28 -6.17
CA ILE A 258 8.20 2.90 -6.68
C ILE A 258 6.92 2.41 -7.37
N PRO A 259 5.70 2.54 -6.80
CA PRO A 259 4.50 2.12 -7.50
C PRO A 259 4.29 2.82 -8.85
N GLY A 260 4.49 4.13 -8.93
CA GLY A 260 4.42 4.88 -10.20
C GLY A 260 5.47 4.42 -11.21
N SER A 261 6.69 4.14 -10.73
CA SER A 261 7.78 3.64 -11.57
C SER A 261 7.52 2.24 -12.12
N LEU A 262 6.82 1.37 -11.39
CA LEU A 262 6.49 0.01 -11.84
C LEU A 262 5.53 0.00 -13.02
N VAL A 263 4.57 0.93 -13.08
CA VAL A 263 3.69 1.07 -14.25
C VAL A 263 4.50 1.48 -15.49
N LEU A 264 5.42 2.43 -15.32
CA LEU A 264 6.30 2.87 -16.41
C LEU A 264 7.33 1.79 -16.81
N LEU A 265 7.79 0.99 -15.85
CA LEU A 265 8.62 -0.19 -16.10
C LEU A 265 7.89 -1.22 -16.96
N PHE A 266 6.62 -1.51 -16.66
CA PHE A 266 5.80 -2.38 -17.50
C PHE A 266 5.78 -1.92 -18.96
N GLY A 267 5.64 -0.61 -19.21
CA GLY A 267 5.72 -0.03 -20.56
C GLY A 267 7.08 -0.26 -21.24
N ARG A 268 8.18 -0.20 -20.48
CA ARG A 268 9.51 -0.51 -21.01
C ARG A 268 9.68 -1.97 -21.39
N MET A 269 9.09 -2.87 -20.60
CA MET A 269 9.09 -4.31 -20.88
C MET A 269 8.23 -4.67 -22.10
N LEU A 270 7.20 -3.87 -22.42
CA LEU A 270 6.36 -4.05 -23.60
C LEU A 270 6.99 -3.52 -24.90
N LYS A 271 8.05 -2.71 -24.86
CA LYS A 271 8.67 -2.09 -26.05
C LYS A 271 9.16 -3.07 -27.10
N THR A 272 9.42 -4.31 -26.74
CA THR A 272 9.82 -5.38 -27.66
C THR A 272 8.65 -5.92 -28.50
N LYS A 273 7.40 -5.61 -28.13
CA LYS A 273 6.19 -5.98 -28.87
C LYS A 273 5.67 -4.75 -29.65
N ASN A 274 5.86 -4.75 -30.96
CA ASN A 274 5.34 -3.71 -31.86
C ASN A 274 3.84 -3.50 -31.61
N HIS A 275 3.37 -2.24 -31.55
CA HIS A 275 2.00 -1.77 -31.37
C HIS A 275 1.40 -1.77 -29.95
N ILE A 276 2.08 -2.28 -28.91
CA ILE A 276 1.49 -2.36 -27.54
C ILE A 276 2.26 -1.49 -26.51
N HIS A 277 3.34 -0.84 -26.92
CA HIS A 277 4.20 -0.09 -26.00
C HIS A 277 3.53 1.10 -25.29
N SER A 278 2.44 1.66 -25.85
CA SER A 278 1.67 2.73 -25.20
C SER A 278 0.61 2.22 -24.21
N HIS A 279 0.37 0.90 -24.14
CA HIS A 279 -0.62 0.32 -23.23
C HIS A 279 -0.39 0.69 -21.75
N ALA A 280 0.84 0.56 -21.27
CA ALA A 280 1.16 0.95 -19.89
C ALA A 280 0.98 2.44 -19.63
N LEU A 281 1.21 3.29 -20.64
CA LEU A 281 0.90 4.72 -20.53
C LEU A 281 -0.60 4.95 -20.41
N MET A 282 -1.43 4.19 -21.12
CA MET A 282 -2.90 4.27 -20.98
C MET A 282 -3.37 3.83 -19.60
N ILE A 283 -2.75 2.79 -19.01
CA ILE A 283 -2.99 2.39 -17.62
C ILE A 283 -2.55 3.51 -16.65
N PHE A 284 -1.36 4.08 -16.85
CA PHE A 284 -0.88 5.18 -16.01
C PHE A 284 -1.83 6.40 -16.06
N ILE A 285 -2.32 6.76 -17.25
CA ILE A 285 -3.29 7.85 -17.43
C ILE A 285 -4.59 7.52 -16.69
N ALA A 286 -5.10 6.30 -16.79
CA ALA A 286 -6.32 5.90 -16.08
C ALA A 286 -6.15 6.01 -14.56
N MET A 287 -5.08 5.43 -13.99
CA MET A 287 -4.77 5.54 -12.57
C MET A 287 -4.60 6.98 -12.11
N PHE A 288 -3.84 7.77 -12.87
CA PHE A 288 -3.54 9.16 -12.54
C PHE A 288 -4.80 10.04 -12.61
N THR A 289 -5.68 9.78 -13.57
CA THR A 289 -6.98 10.50 -13.68
C THR A 289 -7.86 10.21 -12.48
N ILE A 290 -8.00 8.93 -12.06
CA ILE A 290 -8.76 8.57 -10.87
C ILE A 290 -8.13 9.25 -9.63
N PHE A 291 -6.82 9.18 -9.46
CA PHE A 291 -6.11 9.84 -8.36
C PHE A 291 -6.39 11.35 -8.30
N ILE A 292 -6.30 12.07 -9.44
CA ILE A 292 -6.55 13.53 -9.49
C ILE A 292 -8.01 13.84 -9.17
N VAL A 293 -8.97 13.08 -9.68
CA VAL A 293 -10.39 13.29 -9.38
C VAL A 293 -10.65 13.17 -7.88
N PHE A 294 -10.15 12.12 -7.24
CA PHE A 294 -10.32 11.92 -5.80
C PHE A 294 -9.55 12.97 -4.97
N LEU A 295 -8.37 13.39 -5.40
CA LEU A 295 -7.66 14.51 -4.78
C LEU A 295 -8.48 15.79 -4.81
N LEU A 296 -9.07 16.13 -5.94
CA LEU A 296 -9.91 17.33 -6.07
C LEU A 296 -11.18 17.24 -5.20
N ILE A 297 -11.79 16.07 -5.10
CA ILE A 297 -12.93 15.82 -4.21
C ILE A 297 -12.53 16.04 -2.75
N CYS A 298 -11.41 15.43 -2.30
CA CYS A 298 -10.92 15.60 -0.94
C CYS A 298 -10.63 17.07 -0.62
N LEU A 299 -9.88 17.75 -1.49
CA LEU A 299 -9.57 19.18 -1.36
C LEU A 299 -10.84 20.04 -1.27
N HIS A 300 -11.84 19.74 -2.08
CA HIS A 300 -13.08 20.51 -2.13
C HIS A 300 -13.85 20.40 -0.81
N PHE A 301 -14.12 19.18 -0.33
CA PHE A 301 -14.91 18.99 0.89
C PHE A 301 -14.16 19.42 2.16
N GLU A 302 -12.85 19.19 2.23
CA GLU A 302 -12.05 19.68 3.36
C GLU A 302 -11.93 21.22 3.37
N SER A 303 -11.95 21.87 2.20
CA SER A 303 -11.91 23.32 2.10
C SER A 303 -13.26 23.98 2.45
N ILE A 304 -14.39 23.32 2.16
CA ILE A 304 -15.71 23.78 2.60
C ILE A 304 -15.83 23.63 4.12
N GLY A 305 -15.35 22.52 4.67
CA GLY A 305 -15.38 22.25 6.09
C GLY A 305 -16.70 21.64 6.58
N ASN A 306 -16.91 21.67 7.90
CA ASN A 306 -18.09 21.10 8.52
C ASN A 306 -19.26 22.11 8.49
N PRO A 307 -20.42 21.75 7.93
CA PRO A 307 -21.59 22.63 7.87
C PRO A 307 -22.05 23.18 9.21
N VAL A 308 -21.94 22.36 10.27
CA VAL A 308 -22.32 22.78 11.63
C VAL A 308 -21.46 23.94 12.13
N LEU A 309 -20.14 23.92 11.84
CA LEU A 309 -19.23 25.01 12.19
C LEU A 309 -19.55 26.27 11.39
N HIS A 310 -19.87 26.11 10.12
CA HIS A 310 -20.29 27.24 9.26
C HIS A 310 -21.55 27.93 9.78
N HIS A 311 -22.55 27.18 10.26
CA HIS A 311 -23.74 27.74 10.91
C HIS A 311 -23.43 28.49 12.21
N LEU A 312 -22.32 28.17 12.88
CA LEU A 312 -21.83 28.90 14.06
C LEU A 312 -20.96 30.10 13.70
N GLY A 313 -20.82 30.46 12.41
CA GLY A 313 -20.00 31.57 11.94
C GLY A 313 -18.50 31.28 11.94
N ILE A 314 -18.09 30.01 11.98
CA ILE A 314 -16.69 29.58 11.92
C ILE A 314 -16.39 29.18 10.49
N ASP A 315 -15.79 30.10 9.73
CA ASP A 315 -15.32 29.88 8.36
C ASP A 315 -13.82 29.56 8.37
N GLY A 316 -13.35 28.73 7.43
CA GLY A 316 -11.90 28.44 7.30
C GLY A 316 -11.57 27.01 6.88
N GLY A 317 -12.61 26.22 6.53
CA GLY A 317 -12.46 24.81 6.17
C GLY A 317 -12.27 23.89 7.37
N ASN A 318 -12.02 22.63 7.12
CA ASN A 318 -11.84 21.61 8.15
C ASN A 318 -10.38 21.50 8.60
N MET A 319 -10.05 22.08 9.75
CA MET A 319 -8.72 21.98 10.37
C MET A 319 -8.68 20.94 11.50
N GLU A 320 -9.80 20.28 11.84
CA GLU A 320 -9.83 19.24 12.86
C GLU A 320 -8.88 18.09 12.48
N GLY A 321 -8.11 17.61 13.43
CA GLY A 321 -7.15 16.52 13.24
C GLY A 321 -6.01 16.83 12.27
N LYS A 322 -5.82 18.08 11.86
CA LYS A 322 -4.78 18.52 10.91
C LYS A 322 -3.76 19.43 11.57
N GLU A 323 -2.51 19.26 11.19
CA GLU A 323 -1.42 20.13 11.64
C GLU A 323 -1.47 21.49 10.94
N THR A 324 -1.42 22.56 11.72
CA THR A 324 -1.44 23.95 11.20
C THR A 324 -0.27 24.24 10.25
N ARG A 325 0.88 23.59 10.47
CA ARG A 325 2.08 23.72 9.62
C ARG A 325 1.89 23.16 8.22
N PHE A 326 0.95 22.24 8.00
CA PHE A 326 0.64 21.65 6.69
C PHE A 326 -0.65 22.21 6.10
N GLY A 327 -1.65 22.50 6.92
CA GLY A 327 -2.94 23.01 6.51
C GLY A 327 -3.75 22.00 5.69
N ILE A 328 -4.91 22.42 5.24
CA ILE A 328 -5.89 21.55 4.53
C ILE A 328 -5.30 20.95 3.26
N GLY A 329 -4.62 21.77 2.44
CA GLY A 329 -4.16 21.35 1.12
C GLY A 329 -3.12 20.23 1.15
N GLN A 330 -2.17 20.27 2.10
CA GLN A 330 -1.14 19.24 2.22
C GLN A 330 -1.70 18.00 2.92
N SER A 331 -2.62 18.17 3.87
CA SER A 331 -3.28 17.03 4.52
C SER A 331 -4.15 16.25 3.54
N ALA A 332 -4.97 16.93 2.73
CA ALA A 332 -5.78 16.28 1.69
C ALA A 332 -4.93 15.57 0.62
N LEU A 333 -3.81 16.19 0.21
CA LEU A 333 -2.87 15.56 -0.72
C LEU A 333 -2.26 14.29 -0.12
N PHE A 334 -1.77 14.36 1.12
CA PHE A 334 -1.13 13.23 1.81
C PHE A 334 -2.14 12.09 2.04
N THR A 335 -3.37 12.40 2.48
CA THR A 335 -4.47 11.43 2.65
C THR A 335 -4.80 10.71 1.34
N THR A 336 -4.90 11.45 0.24
CA THR A 336 -5.17 10.85 -1.08
C THR A 336 -4.00 9.98 -1.55
N ILE A 337 -2.75 10.43 -1.35
CA ILE A 337 -1.55 9.66 -1.71
C ILE A 337 -1.50 8.35 -0.90
N THR A 338 -1.58 8.45 0.42
CA THR A 338 -1.39 7.28 1.28
C THR A 338 -2.41 6.17 1.01
N THR A 339 -3.62 6.52 0.58
CA THR A 339 -4.68 5.54 0.27
C THR A 339 -4.66 5.07 -1.17
N ALA A 340 -4.33 5.92 -2.14
CA ALA A 340 -4.15 5.53 -3.54
C ALA A 340 -2.92 4.62 -3.75
N PHE A 341 -1.84 4.87 -3.02
CA PHE A 341 -0.60 4.11 -3.08
C PHE A 341 -0.49 3.05 -1.97
N THR A 342 -1.58 2.81 -1.24
CA THR A 342 -1.73 1.83 -0.15
C THR A 342 -0.54 1.81 0.81
N THR A 343 -0.16 2.98 1.32
CA THR A 343 0.97 3.12 2.26
C THR A 343 0.51 3.01 3.71
N GLY A 344 -0.51 3.78 4.11
CA GLY A 344 -1.04 3.80 5.48
C GLY A 344 -0.44 4.89 6.40
N SER A 345 0.62 5.56 5.99
CA SER A 345 1.15 6.73 6.71
C SER A 345 0.16 7.89 6.69
N VAL A 346 0.03 8.60 7.80
CA VAL A 346 -0.91 9.72 7.94
C VAL A 346 -0.19 10.97 8.46
N ASN A 347 -0.48 12.14 7.88
CA ASN A 347 -0.04 13.44 8.41
C ASN A 347 -1.18 14.25 9.02
N SER A 348 -2.36 13.66 9.09
CA SER A 348 -3.58 14.17 9.72
C SER A 348 -4.46 12.99 10.14
N MET A 349 -5.34 13.20 11.13
CA MET A 349 -6.26 12.17 11.60
C MET A 349 -7.38 11.97 10.58
N HIS A 350 -7.50 10.76 10.05
CA HIS A 350 -8.50 10.45 9.02
C HIS A 350 -9.93 10.38 9.60
N ASP A 351 -10.07 10.03 10.86
CA ASP A 351 -11.37 10.04 11.59
C ASP A 351 -12.00 11.44 11.65
N SER A 352 -11.16 12.50 11.59
CA SER A 352 -11.59 13.90 11.64
C SER A 352 -11.84 14.52 10.26
N LEU A 353 -11.78 13.75 9.17
CA LEU A 353 -12.17 14.24 7.85
C LEU A 353 -13.67 14.54 7.80
N THR A 354 -14.08 15.52 6.97
CA THR A 354 -15.50 15.70 6.67
C THR A 354 -16.08 14.40 6.10
N PRO A 355 -17.39 14.11 6.30
CA PRO A 355 -17.94 12.83 5.85
C PRO A 355 -17.68 12.52 4.37
N LEU A 356 -17.84 13.49 3.46
CA LEU A 356 -17.55 13.31 2.04
C LEU A 356 -16.04 13.38 1.71
N GLY A 357 -15.24 14.08 2.52
CA GLY A 357 -13.77 14.00 2.45
C GLY A 357 -13.27 12.60 2.83
N GLY A 358 -13.87 11.99 3.86
CA GLY A 358 -13.58 10.64 4.34
C GLY A 358 -13.96 9.52 3.37
N ILE A 359 -14.89 9.76 2.44
CA ILE A 359 -15.18 8.80 1.34
C ILE A 359 -13.94 8.57 0.48
N VAL A 360 -13.11 9.60 0.27
CA VAL A 360 -11.95 9.51 -0.64
C VAL A 360 -10.98 8.42 -0.23
N PRO A 361 -10.42 8.41 1.00
CA PRO A 361 -9.55 7.33 1.44
C PRO A 361 -10.25 5.97 1.44
N MET A 362 -11.53 5.88 1.85
CA MET A 362 -12.28 4.61 1.81
C MET A 362 -12.37 4.05 0.40
N VAL A 363 -12.84 4.85 -0.57
CA VAL A 363 -13.03 4.38 -1.94
C VAL A 363 -11.70 4.01 -2.59
N LEU A 364 -10.63 4.78 -2.38
CA LEU A 364 -9.31 4.45 -2.92
C LEU A 364 -8.79 3.11 -2.39
N MET A 365 -9.01 2.81 -1.11
CA MET A 365 -8.70 1.51 -0.52
C MET A 365 -9.63 0.39 -1.04
N MET A 366 -10.92 0.65 -1.17
CA MET A 366 -11.91 -0.29 -1.74
C MET A 366 -11.60 -0.64 -3.20
N LEU A 367 -11.08 0.31 -3.99
CA LEU A 367 -10.59 0.07 -5.35
C LEU A 367 -9.33 -0.80 -5.37
N ASN A 368 -8.39 -0.54 -4.47
CA ASN A 368 -7.10 -1.23 -4.31
C ASN A 368 -6.34 -1.47 -5.64
N ALA A 369 -6.46 -0.54 -6.58
CA ALA A 369 -5.88 -0.65 -7.92
C ALA A 369 -5.31 0.66 -8.46
N VAL A 370 -5.51 1.80 -7.78
CA VAL A 370 -4.99 3.11 -8.19
C VAL A 370 -3.56 3.25 -7.69
N PHE A 371 -2.60 2.85 -8.48
CA PHE A 371 -1.19 2.61 -8.17
C PHE A 371 -0.99 1.50 -7.15
N GLY A 372 -1.60 1.60 -5.95
CA GLY A 372 -1.49 0.63 -4.86
C GLY A 372 -0.08 0.51 -4.29
N GLY A 373 0.11 -0.41 -3.36
CA GLY A 373 1.41 -0.69 -2.75
C GLY A 373 2.39 -1.36 -3.71
N GLU A 374 3.64 -1.52 -3.28
CA GLU A 374 4.76 -2.01 -4.10
C GLU A 374 4.44 -3.30 -4.86
N GLY A 375 4.20 -3.16 -6.15
CA GLY A 375 3.96 -4.23 -7.10
C GLY A 375 2.54 -4.77 -7.11
N VAL A 376 1.93 -5.02 -5.96
CA VAL A 376 0.60 -5.65 -5.86
C VAL A 376 -0.50 -4.76 -6.43
N GLY A 377 -0.41 -3.44 -6.26
CA GLY A 377 -1.37 -2.52 -6.86
C GLY A 377 -1.39 -2.58 -8.39
N LEU A 378 -0.22 -2.65 -9.04
CA LEU A 378 -0.15 -2.86 -10.48
C LEU A 378 -0.73 -4.23 -10.88
N MET A 379 -0.46 -5.29 -10.11
CA MET A 379 -1.03 -6.61 -10.34
C MET A 379 -2.57 -6.58 -10.27
N ASN A 380 -3.14 -5.89 -9.27
CA ASN A 380 -4.59 -5.69 -9.14
C ASN A 380 -5.15 -4.90 -10.32
N MET A 381 -4.50 -3.80 -10.74
CA MET A 381 -4.91 -3.05 -11.93
C MET A 381 -4.91 -3.92 -13.19
N LEU A 382 -3.93 -4.82 -13.35
CA LEU A 382 -3.91 -5.74 -14.49
C LEU A 382 -5.09 -6.73 -14.46
N ILE A 383 -5.64 -7.09 -13.30
CA ILE A 383 -6.89 -7.85 -13.19
C ILE A 383 -8.07 -7.03 -13.73
N TYR A 384 -8.21 -5.75 -13.36
CA TYR A 384 -9.23 -4.87 -13.94
C TYR A 384 -9.07 -4.70 -15.45
N VAL A 385 -7.83 -4.58 -15.93
CA VAL A 385 -7.54 -4.52 -17.37
C VAL A 385 -7.99 -5.79 -18.09
N MET A 386 -7.63 -6.97 -17.56
CA MET A 386 -8.03 -8.25 -18.15
C MET A 386 -9.56 -8.44 -18.14
N LEU A 387 -10.22 -8.04 -17.06
CA LEU A 387 -11.68 -8.08 -16.94
C LEU A 387 -12.34 -7.12 -17.96
N THR A 388 -11.84 -5.89 -18.07
CA THR A 388 -12.31 -4.90 -19.05
C THR A 388 -12.17 -5.42 -20.49
N VAL A 389 -10.99 -5.95 -20.83
CA VAL A 389 -10.72 -6.55 -22.15
C VAL A 389 -11.67 -7.72 -22.43
N PHE A 390 -11.90 -8.58 -21.43
CA PHE A 390 -12.81 -9.73 -21.57
C PHE A 390 -14.24 -9.27 -21.89
N ILE A 391 -14.79 -8.35 -21.09
CA ILE A 391 -16.16 -7.85 -21.27
C ILE A 391 -16.30 -7.12 -22.62
N CYS A 392 -15.37 -6.21 -22.95
CA CYS A 392 -15.39 -5.50 -24.22
C CYS A 392 -15.31 -6.44 -25.42
N SER A 393 -14.47 -7.48 -25.35
CA SER A 393 -14.36 -8.48 -26.43
C SER A 393 -15.67 -9.22 -26.65
N LEU A 394 -16.34 -9.63 -25.57
CA LEU A 394 -17.64 -10.31 -25.66
C LEU A 394 -18.72 -9.40 -26.23
N MET A 395 -18.77 -8.12 -25.82
CA MET A 395 -19.75 -7.14 -26.33
C MET A 395 -19.65 -6.92 -27.84
N ILE A 396 -18.44 -6.99 -28.41
CA ILE A 396 -18.20 -6.82 -29.86
C ILE A 396 -18.12 -8.16 -30.61
N GLY A 397 -18.45 -9.29 -29.95
CA GLY A 397 -18.45 -10.62 -30.57
C GLY A 397 -17.07 -11.16 -30.94
N LYS A 398 -16.01 -10.72 -30.25
CA LYS A 398 -14.62 -11.15 -30.48
C LYS A 398 -14.13 -12.12 -29.40
N THR A 399 -13.11 -12.91 -29.75
CA THR A 399 -12.43 -13.76 -28.78
C THR A 399 -11.64 -12.89 -27.79
N PRO A 400 -11.85 -13.02 -26.46
CA PRO A 400 -11.08 -12.26 -25.48
C PRO A 400 -9.60 -12.63 -25.52
N THR A 401 -8.74 -11.67 -25.85
CA THR A 401 -7.28 -11.82 -25.88
C THR A 401 -6.62 -10.67 -25.14
N TYR A 402 -5.57 -10.97 -24.37
CA TYR A 402 -4.75 -9.98 -23.70
C TYR A 402 -3.28 -10.22 -24.03
N LEU A 403 -2.60 -9.21 -24.56
CA LEU A 403 -1.20 -9.27 -25.03
C LEU A 403 -0.92 -10.43 -26.01
N GLY A 404 -1.92 -10.80 -26.85
CA GLY A 404 -1.86 -11.91 -27.78
C GLY A 404 -2.13 -13.29 -27.15
N MET A 405 -2.53 -13.34 -25.91
CA MET A 405 -2.89 -14.58 -25.20
C MET A 405 -4.40 -14.66 -24.97
N LYS A 406 -5.02 -15.78 -25.29
CA LYS A 406 -6.47 -15.99 -25.14
C LYS A 406 -6.84 -16.15 -23.67
N ILE A 407 -7.84 -15.37 -23.21
CA ILE A 407 -8.44 -15.53 -21.89
C ILE A 407 -9.58 -16.55 -22.02
N GLU A 408 -9.42 -17.71 -21.41
CA GLU A 408 -10.42 -18.78 -21.44
C GLU A 408 -11.19 -18.84 -20.11
N SER A 409 -12.15 -19.75 -20.03
CA SER A 409 -13.01 -19.92 -18.85
C SER A 409 -12.24 -20.14 -17.55
N GLN A 410 -11.10 -20.81 -17.59
CA GLN A 410 -10.30 -21.09 -16.39
C GLN A 410 -9.66 -19.81 -15.84
N GLU A 411 -9.02 -19.01 -16.71
CA GLU A 411 -8.42 -17.74 -16.28
C GLU A 411 -9.51 -16.78 -15.84
N MET A 412 -10.65 -16.75 -16.52
CA MET A 412 -11.75 -15.88 -16.14
C MET A 412 -12.32 -16.22 -14.76
N LYS A 413 -12.39 -17.50 -14.37
CA LYS A 413 -12.77 -17.92 -13.01
C LYS A 413 -11.78 -17.36 -11.97
N TRP A 414 -10.47 -17.43 -12.23
CA TRP A 414 -9.47 -16.89 -11.31
C TRP A 414 -9.47 -15.36 -11.27
N ILE A 415 -9.67 -14.69 -12.41
CA ILE A 415 -9.83 -13.23 -12.47
C ILE A 415 -11.05 -12.80 -11.64
N ALA A 416 -12.20 -13.44 -11.83
CA ALA A 416 -13.41 -13.13 -11.07
C ALA A 416 -13.21 -13.39 -9.56
N LEU A 417 -12.59 -14.51 -9.20
CA LEU A 417 -12.31 -14.80 -7.79
C LEU A 417 -11.34 -13.79 -7.17
N THR A 418 -10.28 -13.41 -7.89
CA THR A 418 -9.33 -12.37 -7.43
C THR A 418 -10.04 -11.06 -7.16
N PHE A 419 -10.96 -10.67 -8.05
CA PHE A 419 -11.76 -9.45 -7.88
C PHE A 419 -12.70 -9.53 -6.67
N LEU A 420 -13.32 -10.68 -6.42
CA LEU A 420 -14.33 -10.85 -5.37
C LEU A 420 -13.76 -10.98 -3.96
N VAL A 421 -12.52 -11.45 -3.78
CA VAL A 421 -11.92 -11.66 -2.45
C VAL A 421 -11.95 -10.39 -1.61
N HIS A 422 -11.51 -9.28 -2.18
CA HIS A 422 -11.40 -8.00 -1.47
C HIS A 422 -12.76 -7.46 -0.98
N PRO A 423 -13.79 -7.30 -1.82
CA PRO A 423 -15.12 -6.90 -1.36
C PRO A 423 -15.75 -7.86 -0.35
N LEU A 424 -15.63 -9.17 -0.56
CA LEU A 424 -16.20 -10.15 0.36
C LEU A 424 -15.61 -10.01 1.77
N LEU A 425 -14.30 -9.80 1.89
CA LEU A 425 -13.65 -9.63 3.18
C LEU A 425 -14.11 -8.34 3.85
N ILE A 426 -14.20 -7.23 3.14
CA ILE A 426 -14.68 -5.96 3.70
C ILE A 426 -16.10 -6.12 4.22
N LEU A 427 -17.03 -6.55 3.37
CA LEU A 427 -18.47 -6.58 3.70
C LEU A 427 -18.80 -7.60 4.79
N ILE A 428 -18.24 -8.82 4.72
CA ILE A 428 -18.51 -9.87 5.71
C ILE A 428 -17.97 -9.45 7.08
N PHE A 429 -16.73 -8.98 7.18
CA PHE A 429 -16.16 -8.63 8.48
C PHE A 429 -16.74 -7.33 9.04
N SER A 430 -17.14 -6.38 8.21
CA SER A 430 -17.91 -5.20 8.64
C SER A 430 -19.26 -5.62 9.24
N ALA A 431 -19.99 -6.51 8.60
CA ALA A 431 -21.24 -7.04 9.13
C ALA A 431 -21.03 -7.80 10.46
N LEU A 432 -19.97 -8.62 10.55
CA LEU A 432 -19.64 -9.35 11.78
C LEU A 432 -19.34 -8.42 12.96
N ALA A 433 -18.71 -7.26 12.74
CA ALA A 433 -18.43 -6.29 13.79
C ALA A 433 -19.71 -5.72 14.42
N PHE A 434 -20.82 -5.67 13.68
CA PHE A 434 -22.12 -5.25 14.23
C PHE A 434 -22.92 -6.38 14.88
N ILE A 435 -22.55 -7.64 14.65
CA ILE A 435 -23.25 -8.82 15.20
C ILE A 435 -22.57 -9.34 16.46
N VAL A 436 -21.22 -9.34 16.47
CA VAL A 436 -20.43 -9.92 17.57
C VAL A 436 -20.54 -9.05 18.82
N PRO A 437 -20.93 -9.62 19.99
CA PRO A 437 -20.96 -8.88 21.24
C PRO A 437 -19.57 -8.31 21.61
N GLY A 438 -19.53 -7.09 22.09
CA GLY A 438 -18.30 -6.40 22.51
C GLY A 438 -17.48 -5.78 21.37
N ALA A 439 -17.74 -6.11 20.11
CA ALA A 439 -17.07 -5.46 18.98
C ALA A 439 -17.47 -3.99 18.85
N LYS A 440 -18.75 -3.67 19.12
CA LYS A 440 -19.30 -2.31 19.10
C LYS A 440 -18.78 -1.41 20.23
N ASP A 441 -18.30 -1.99 21.32
CA ASP A 441 -17.76 -1.22 22.46
C ASP A 441 -16.47 -0.48 22.11
N ALA A 442 -15.84 -0.85 21.01
CA ALA A 442 -14.69 -0.17 20.46
C ALA A 442 -15.04 1.13 19.70
N LEU A 443 -16.30 1.29 19.28
CA LEU A 443 -16.75 2.47 18.55
C LEU A 443 -16.82 3.67 19.48
N THR A 444 -16.19 4.77 19.08
CA THR A 444 -16.22 6.01 19.86
C THR A 444 -17.31 6.98 19.41
N ASN A 445 -17.73 6.84 18.15
CA ASN A 445 -18.77 7.66 17.55
C ASN A 445 -19.99 6.79 17.19
N PRO A 446 -21.23 7.21 17.58
CA PRO A 446 -22.43 6.47 17.26
C PRO A 446 -22.94 6.72 15.83
N GLN A 447 -23.99 5.99 15.44
CA GLN A 447 -24.74 6.18 14.20
C GLN A 447 -23.88 5.97 12.92
N PHE A 448 -24.03 6.84 11.92
CA PHE A 448 -23.40 6.72 10.61
C PHE A 448 -21.87 6.79 10.67
N HIS A 449 -21.31 7.61 11.56
CA HIS A 449 -19.85 7.69 11.73
C HIS A 449 -19.26 6.37 12.27
N GLY A 450 -19.95 5.70 13.21
CA GLY A 450 -19.54 4.38 13.68
C GLY A 450 -19.55 3.32 12.57
N VAL A 451 -20.47 3.42 11.59
CA VAL A 451 -20.44 2.56 10.40
C VAL A 451 -19.20 2.88 9.55
N SER A 452 -18.88 4.16 9.38
CA SER A 452 -17.68 4.60 8.68
C SER A 452 -16.40 4.10 9.33
N GLN A 453 -16.31 4.11 10.69
CA GLN A 453 -15.15 3.56 11.43
C GLN A 453 -14.95 2.07 11.13
N VAL A 454 -16.03 1.27 11.18
CA VAL A 454 -15.96 -0.17 10.88
C VAL A 454 -15.57 -0.43 9.41
N LEU A 455 -16.21 0.27 8.47
CA LEU A 455 -15.92 0.13 7.04
C LEU A 455 -14.49 0.54 6.71
N TYR A 456 -13.99 1.61 7.33
CA TYR A 456 -12.63 2.07 7.13
C TYR A 456 -11.61 1.01 7.58
N GLU A 457 -11.80 0.46 8.78
CA GLU A 457 -10.90 -0.53 9.37
C GLU A 457 -10.75 -1.78 8.49
N PHE A 458 -11.87 -2.34 8.02
CA PHE A 458 -11.82 -3.51 7.14
C PHE A 458 -11.43 -3.18 5.70
N SER A 459 -11.68 -1.96 5.22
CA SER A 459 -11.17 -1.50 3.92
C SER A 459 -9.65 -1.36 3.94
N SER A 460 -9.10 -0.78 5.02
CA SER A 460 -7.67 -0.64 5.23
C SER A 460 -6.98 -2.00 5.39
N SER A 461 -7.52 -2.87 6.23
CA SER A 461 -7.01 -4.24 6.43
C SER A 461 -7.01 -5.04 5.13
N SER A 462 -8.09 -4.97 4.36
CA SER A 462 -8.23 -5.73 3.10
C SER A 462 -7.40 -5.13 1.96
N ALA A 463 -7.24 -3.80 1.91
CA ALA A 463 -6.35 -3.16 0.95
C ALA A 463 -4.86 -3.38 1.28
N ASN A 464 -4.54 -3.88 2.47
CA ASN A 464 -3.19 -3.88 3.04
C ASN A 464 -2.61 -2.45 3.08
N ASN A 465 -3.41 -1.47 3.53
CA ASN A 465 -3.03 -0.07 3.61
C ASN A 465 -2.41 0.29 4.97
N GLY A 466 -3.14 0.11 6.08
CA GLY A 466 -2.66 0.33 7.44
C GLY A 466 -3.10 1.63 8.13
N SER A 467 -3.71 2.59 7.43
CA SER A 467 -4.35 3.72 8.10
C SER A 467 -5.67 3.29 8.75
N GLY A 468 -6.04 3.89 9.86
CA GLY A 468 -7.30 3.68 10.56
C GLY A 468 -8.13 4.96 10.66
N PHE A 469 -9.38 4.84 11.14
CA PHE A 469 -10.05 5.94 11.78
C PHE A 469 -9.67 5.89 13.26
N GLU A 470 -8.85 6.84 13.68
CA GLU A 470 -8.09 6.81 14.93
C GLU A 470 -8.99 6.86 16.18
N GLY A 471 -10.29 7.16 16.03
CA GLY A 471 -11.29 7.05 17.06
C GLY A 471 -11.66 5.61 17.47
N LEU A 472 -11.43 4.62 16.62
CA LEU A 472 -11.73 3.22 16.92
C LEU A 472 -10.77 2.66 17.98
N LYS A 473 -11.33 2.07 19.07
CA LYS A 473 -10.54 1.38 20.10
C LYS A 473 -10.28 -0.08 19.69
N ASP A 474 -9.39 -0.26 18.73
CA ASP A 474 -9.16 -1.51 18.02
C ASP A 474 -8.32 -2.56 18.77
N ASN A 475 -7.64 -2.20 19.86
CA ASN A 475 -6.84 -3.17 20.62
C ASN A 475 -7.71 -4.09 21.49
N THR A 476 -8.57 -4.86 20.86
CA THR A 476 -9.38 -5.92 21.50
C THR A 476 -9.14 -7.25 20.78
N VAL A 477 -9.54 -8.36 21.40
CA VAL A 477 -9.36 -9.69 20.80
C VAL A 477 -10.12 -9.80 19.47
N PHE A 478 -11.34 -9.28 19.38
CA PHE A 478 -12.14 -9.32 18.14
C PHE A 478 -11.42 -8.59 17.01
N TRP A 479 -11.05 -7.33 17.23
CA TRP A 479 -10.42 -6.50 16.21
C TRP A 479 -9.04 -7.04 15.81
N ASN A 480 -8.21 -7.43 16.79
CA ASN A 480 -6.90 -8.01 16.51
C ASN A 480 -6.99 -9.28 15.66
N VAL A 481 -7.93 -10.19 15.95
CA VAL A 481 -8.04 -11.47 15.21
C VAL A 481 -8.73 -11.28 13.87
N SER A 482 -9.83 -10.52 13.79
CA SER A 482 -10.58 -10.31 12.54
C SER A 482 -9.76 -9.59 11.49
N THR A 483 -9.09 -8.48 11.84
CA THR A 483 -8.22 -7.76 10.91
C THR A 483 -7.01 -8.59 10.48
N THR A 484 -6.43 -9.41 11.37
CA THR A 484 -5.39 -10.38 11.01
C THR A 484 -5.83 -11.33 9.90
N ILE A 485 -7.01 -11.95 10.06
CA ILE A 485 -7.56 -12.86 9.05
C ILE A 485 -7.77 -12.13 7.73
N VAL A 486 -8.35 -10.93 7.77
CA VAL A 486 -8.59 -10.11 6.58
C VAL A 486 -7.27 -9.77 5.88
N MET A 487 -6.25 -9.25 6.59
CA MET A 487 -4.96 -8.89 6.02
C MET A 487 -4.25 -10.08 5.33
N LEU A 488 -4.24 -11.25 5.98
CA LEU A 488 -3.61 -12.45 5.43
C LEU A 488 -4.34 -12.95 4.18
N LEU A 489 -5.65 -13.08 4.23
CA LEU A 489 -6.44 -13.58 3.11
C LEU A 489 -6.40 -12.60 1.92
N ALA A 490 -6.55 -11.30 2.18
CA ALA A 490 -6.52 -10.26 1.16
C ALA A 490 -5.16 -10.11 0.47
N ARG A 491 -4.06 -10.44 1.16
CA ARG A 491 -2.72 -10.42 0.57
C ARG A 491 -2.41 -11.66 -0.25
N TYR A 492 -2.59 -12.84 0.37
CA TYR A 492 -2.03 -14.06 -0.21
C TYR A 492 -2.94 -14.71 -1.26
N ILE A 493 -4.27 -14.68 -1.09
CA ILE A 493 -5.18 -15.28 -2.08
C ILE A 493 -5.08 -14.60 -3.45
N PRO A 494 -5.16 -13.25 -3.57
CA PRO A 494 -5.00 -12.60 -4.86
C PRO A 494 -3.65 -12.87 -5.52
N ILE A 495 -2.53 -12.81 -4.77
CA ILE A 495 -1.20 -13.09 -5.30
C ILE A 495 -1.11 -14.51 -5.88
N VAL A 496 -1.62 -15.51 -5.15
CA VAL A 496 -1.65 -16.91 -5.62
C VAL A 496 -2.43 -17.01 -6.93
N LEU A 497 -3.64 -16.45 -6.97
CA LEU A 497 -4.50 -16.49 -8.16
C LEU A 497 -3.87 -15.76 -9.36
N GLN A 498 -3.28 -14.59 -9.14
CA GLN A 498 -2.60 -13.80 -10.16
C GLN A 498 -1.40 -14.54 -10.77
N LEU A 499 -0.60 -15.20 -9.96
CA LEU A 499 0.50 -16.05 -10.45
C LEU A 499 -0.02 -17.29 -11.20
N MET A 500 -1.14 -17.86 -10.78
CA MET A 500 -1.79 -18.96 -11.51
C MET A 500 -2.33 -18.50 -12.87
N ILE A 501 -2.99 -17.33 -12.95
CA ILE A 501 -3.47 -16.72 -14.19
C ILE A 501 -2.32 -16.58 -15.19
N VAL A 502 -1.23 -15.97 -14.76
CA VAL A 502 -0.07 -15.73 -15.64
C VAL A 502 0.60 -17.04 -16.07
N SER A 503 0.75 -17.99 -15.16
CA SER A 503 1.31 -19.30 -15.48
C SER A 503 0.45 -20.06 -16.50
N SER A 504 -0.88 -19.94 -16.43
CA SER A 504 -1.80 -20.54 -17.40
C SER A 504 -1.74 -19.84 -18.75
N LEU A 505 -1.81 -18.51 -18.78
CA LEU A 505 -1.79 -17.72 -20.01
C LEU A 505 -0.53 -17.99 -20.85
N VAL A 506 0.64 -18.03 -20.20
CA VAL A 506 1.92 -18.17 -20.91
C VAL A 506 2.18 -19.60 -21.38
N ASN A 507 1.61 -20.61 -20.74
CA ASN A 507 1.72 -22.01 -21.21
C ASN A 507 0.88 -22.26 -22.48
N LYS A 508 0.00 -21.33 -22.86
CA LYS A 508 -0.75 -21.41 -24.12
C LYS A 508 0.13 -20.96 -25.28
N LYS A 509 0.04 -21.66 -26.40
CA LYS A 509 0.73 -21.26 -27.63
C LYS A 509 0.27 -19.84 -27.99
N THR A 510 1.22 -18.92 -28.14
CA THR A 510 0.95 -17.57 -28.59
C THR A 510 0.27 -17.68 -29.97
N TYR A 511 -0.88 -17.04 -30.13
CA TYR A 511 -1.58 -16.96 -31.41
C TYR A 511 -0.83 -16.03 -32.37
N GLN A 512 0.41 -16.41 -32.74
CA GLN A 512 1.29 -15.56 -33.56
C GLN A 512 1.01 -15.59 -35.06
N HIS A 513 0.11 -16.46 -35.55
CA HIS A 513 0.00 -16.70 -37.00
C HIS A 513 -1.40 -16.74 -37.60
N THR A 514 -2.40 -16.09 -37.02
CA THR A 514 -3.60 -15.80 -37.78
C THR A 514 -3.77 -14.29 -37.95
N GLN A 515 -3.35 -13.80 -39.11
CA GLN A 515 -3.75 -12.50 -39.64
C GLN A 515 -5.26 -12.31 -39.42
N HIS A 516 -5.65 -11.15 -38.82
CA HIS A 516 -7.04 -10.70 -38.60
C HIS A 516 -7.75 -11.03 -37.28
N ILE A 517 -7.08 -11.40 -36.20
CA ILE A 517 -7.71 -11.18 -34.89
C ILE A 517 -7.54 -9.70 -34.56
N GLN A 518 -8.55 -8.89 -34.86
CA GLN A 518 -8.61 -7.52 -34.40
C GLN A 518 -8.87 -7.55 -32.88
N ASP A 519 -7.80 -7.49 -32.09
CA ASP A 519 -7.86 -7.33 -30.65
C ASP A 519 -8.56 -6.02 -30.27
N VAL A 520 -9.09 -5.95 -29.05
CA VAL A 520 -9.53 -4.67 -28.49
C VAL A 520 -8.33 -3.73 -28.47
N PRO A 521 -8.43 -2.51 -29.01
CA PRO A 521 -7.29 -1.58 -29.05
C PRO A 521 -6.96 -1.04 -27.66
N ILE A 522 -6.05 -1.70 -26.94
CA ILE A 522 -5.66 -1.38 -25.56
C ILE A 522 -4.63 -0.23 -25.44
N SER A 523 -4.17 0.31 -26.55
CA SER A 523 -3.09 1.31 -26.61
C SER A 523 -3.56 2.71 -26.95
N ASN A 524 -4.86 3.01 -26.77
CA ASN A 524 -5.46 4.31 -27.07
C ASN A 524 -6.16 4.92 -25.85
N VAL A 525 -6.41 6.22 -25.88
CA VAL A 525 -7.07 6.97 -24.80
C VAL A 525 -8.48 6.46 -24.54
N PHE A 526 -9.18 5.98 -25.58
CA PHE A 526 -10.52 5.42 -25.45
C PHE A 526 -10.55 4.19 -24.53
N PHE A 527 -9.51 3.35 -24.59
CA PHE A 527 -9.35 2.24 -23.65
C PHE A 527 -9.20 2.72 -22.20
N SER A 528 -8.41 3.79 -21.95
CA SER A 528 -8.29 4.38 -20.62
C SER A 528 -9.64 4.87 -20.08
N MET A 529 -10.46 5.50 -20.92
CA MET A 529 -11.79 5.97 -20.52
C MET A 529 -12.71 4.78 -20.15
N ILE A 530 -12.73 3.74 -20.99
CA ILE A 530 -13.50 2.52 -20.71
C ILE A 530 -13.03 1.86 -19.41
N LEU A 531 -11.72 1.75 -19.19
CA LEU A 531 -11.15 1.18 -17.99
C LEU A 531 -11.58 1.96 -16.73
N ILE A 532 -11.55 3.28 -16.77
CA ILE A 532 -12.02 4.14 -15.67
C ILE A 532 -13.51 3.87 -15.40
N ILE A 533 -14.34 3.85 -16.45
CA ILE A 533 -15.78 3.61 -16.32
C ILE A 533 -16.05 2.24 -15.68
N PHE A 534 -15.37 1.19 -16.13
CA PHE A 534 -15.52 -0.15 -15.55
C PHE A 534 -15.08 -0.22 -14.09
N ILE A 535 -13.95 0.41 -13.73
CA ILE A 535 -13.47 0.47 -12.35
C ILE A 535 -14.53 1.13 -11.46
N ILE A 536 -15.02 2.31 -11.84
CA ILE A 536 -16.01 3.07 -11.06
C ILE A 536 -17.34 2.33 -10.98
N LEU A 537 -17.81 1.75 -12.09
CA LEU A 537 -19.08 1.04 -12.15
C LEU A 537 -19.06 -0.21 -11.26
N LEU A 538 -18.05 -1.05 -11.39
CA LEU A 538 -17.94 -2.28 -10.59
C LEU A 538 -17.81 -1.97 -9.09
N SER A 539 -17.00 -0.97 -8.74
CA SER A 539 -16.83 -0.59 -7.33
C SER A 539 -18.05 0.11 -6.77
N GLY A 540 -18.70 0.97 -7.56
CA GLY A 540 -19.96 1.61 -7.19
C GLY A 540 -21.06 0.58 -6.91
N LEU A 541 -21.26 -0.39 -7.80
CA LEU A 541 -22.24 -1.45 -7.59
C LEU A 541 -21.95 -2.30 -6.35
N THR A 542 -20.67 -2.41 -5.96
CA THR A 542 -20.25 -3.25 -4.84
C THR A 542 -20.37 -2.52 -3.50
N PHE A 543 -19.92 -1.27 -3.42
CA PHE A 543 -19.71 -0.58 -2.13
C PHE A 543 -20.67 0.60 -1.89
N LEU A 544 -21.42 1.06 -2.91
CA LEU A 544 -22.32 2.21 -2.75
C LEU A 544 -23.34 2.03 -1.61
N PRO A 545 -23.97 0.85 -1.41
CA PRO A 545 -24.91 0.67 -0.29
C PRO A 545 -24.28 0.93 1.07
N ASP A 546 -23.07 0.46 1.30
CA ASP A 546 -22.36 0.61 2.57
C ASP A 546 -21.88 2.06 2.76
N LEU A 547 -21.41 2.72 1.70
CA LEU A 547 -21.07 4.14 1.75
C LEU A 547 -22.28 5.03 2.01
N MET A 548 -23.47 4.62 1.58
CA MET A 548 -24.72 5.32 1.91
C MET A 548 -25.10 5.19 3.40
N LEU A 549 -24.82 4.05 4.03
CA LEU A 549 -25.06 3.80 5.45
C LEU A 549 -23.97 4.39 6.35
N GLY A 550 -22.85 4.79 5.81
CA GLY A 550 -21.75 5.44 6.51
C GLY A 550 -21.67 6.92 6.15
N PRO A 551 -20.62 7.32 5.42
CA PRO A 551 -20.27 8.73 5.24
C PRO A 551 -21.31 9.54 4.47
N ILE A 552 -22.06 8.96 3.53
CA ILE A 552 -23.13 9.70 2.82
C ILE A 552 -24.29 9.98 3.76
N GLY A 553 -24.73 9.00 4.56
CA GLY A 553 -25.77 9.17 5.55
C GLY A 553 -25.40 10.21 6.60
N GLU A 554 -24.15 10.21 7.06
CA GLU A 554 -23.61 11.22 7.98
C GLU A 554 -23.65 12.62 7.37
N HIS A 555 -23.21 12.77 6.12
CA HIS A 555 -23.26 14.07 5.42
C HIS A 555 -24.68 14.63 5.31
N LEU A 556 -25.64 13.77 4.96
CA LEU A 556 -27.05 14.17 4.86
C LEU A 556 -27.66 14.56 6.21
N LEU A 557 -27.21 13.92 7.31
CA LEU A 557 -27.63 14.27 8.66
C LEU A 557 -27.10 15.64 9.10
N LEU A 558 -25.89 16.00 8.70
CA LEU A 558 -25.27 17.28 9.01
C LEU A 558 -25.77 18.44 8.13
N ASN A 559 -26.42 18.15 7.00
CA ASN A 559 -27.04 19.10 6.07
C ASN A 559 -28.52 18.75 5.88
N PRO A 560 -29.37 19.00 6.88
CA PRO A 560 -30.80 18.66 6.84
C PRO A 560 -31.60 19.47 5.81
#